data_1dd6ef04824d1e60fc1e037798e91ad1
#
_entry.id   1dd6ef04824d1e60fc1e037798e91ad1
#
_cell.length_a   1.000
_cell.length_b   1.000
_cell.length_c   1.000
_cell.angle_alpha   90.00
_cell.angle_beta   90.00
_cell.angle_gamma   90.00
#
_symmetry.space_group_name_H-M   'P 1'
#
loop_
_entity.id
_entity.type
_entity.pdbx_description
1 polymer ?
#
loop_
_entity_poly.entity_id
_entity_poly.type
_entity_poly.pdbx_seq_one_letter_code
_entity_poly.pdbx_strand_id
1 'polypeptide(L)'
;MGLINERKDVPKAMGMLAAAVAVGGFGGSIIAGILTDMNMLTVAIIMPAAPLLIGIILIGINMPNQKREGKVTIDVPGIIALVVTLCAILLSLNFGSSIGWGHPTIIAGFVLGIVAFYALIKIESKAKEPLIPLTLFKNKNYIVLLAVGFAAYFYQNAMNVYAPIGAMQVMGKSASIAGSLQMPRTLLTIIVPIIAGTWVGKKTSNMWK
;
A
#
# COMPACT_ATOMS: atom_id res chain seq x y z
N MET A 1 -9.53 -17.88 -18.91
CA MET A 1 -9.56 -18.64 -17.64
C MET A 1 -8.59 -17.96 -16.68
N GLY A 2 -9.08 -17.39 -15.58
CA GLY A 2 -8.22 -16.71 -14.61
C GLY A 2 -7.31 -17.71 -13.90
N LEU A 3 -6.10 -17.29 -13.56
CA LEU A 3 -5.11 -18.09 -12.82
C LEU A 3 -5.59 -18.58 -11.43
N ILE A 4 -6.74 -18.08 -10.98
CA ILE A 4 -7.40 -18.47 -9.72
C ILE A 4 -8.81 -18.95 -10.08
N ASN A 5 -8.95 -20.25 -10.25
CA ASN A 5 -10.19 -20.84 -10.76
C ASN A 5 -11.20 -21.22 -9.66
N GLU A 6 -10.80 -21.21 -8.39
CA GLU A 6 -11.65 -21.55 -7.26
C GLU A 6 -11.47 -20.58 -6.10
N ARG A 7 -12.56 -20.26 -5.39
CA ARG A 7 -12.53 -19.44 -4.16
C ARG A 7 -11.56 -19.98 -3.09
N LYS A 8 -11.21 -21.26 -3.15
CA LYS A 8 -10.24 -21.92 -2.26
C LYS A 8 -8.80 -21.44 -2.47
N ASP A 9 -8.45 -21.03 -3.69
CA ASP A 9 -7.08 -20.66 -4.05
C ASP A 9 -6.78 -19.19 -3.75
N VAL A 10 -7.81 -18.35 -3.57
CA VAL A 10 -7.66 -16.93 -3.27
C VAL A 10 -6.82 -16.68 -2.00
N PRO A 11 -7.09 -17.34 -0.83
CA PRO A 11 -6.29 -17.11 0.37
C PRO A 11 -4.82 -17.51 0.19
N LYS A 12 -4.56 -18.59 -0.55
CA LYS A 12 -3.20 -19.04 -0.85
C LYS A 12 -2.47 -18.04 -1.76
N ALA A 13 -3.13 -17.57 -2.82
CA ALA A 13 -2.58 -16.56 -3.72
C ALA A 13 -2.27 -15.24 -2.99
N MET A 14 -3.17 -14.80 -2.11
CA MET A 14 -2.94 -13.60 -1.28
C MET A 14 -1.77 -13.79 -0.30
N GLY A 15 -1.62 -14.97 0.29
CA GLY A 15 -0.49 -15.30 1.13
C GLY A 15 0.85 -15.27 0.37
N MET A 16 0.87 -15.83 -0.85
CA MET A 16 2.05 -15.80 -1.73
C MET A 16 2.39 -14.37 -2.17
N LEU A 17 1.39 -13.56 -2.49
CA LEU A 17 1.58 -12.15 -2.83
C LEU A 17 2.19 -11.38 -1.64
N ALA A 18 1.64 -11.55 -0.44
CA ALA A 18 2.18 -10.92 0.77
C ALA A 18 3.62 -11.34 1.04
N ALA A 19 3.95 -12.62 0.85
CA ALA A 19 5.31 -13.12 0.99
C ALA A 19 6.26 -12.50 -0.05
N ALA A 20 5.84 -12.41 -1.32
CA ALA A 20 6.62 -11.78 -2.39
C ALA A 20 6.92 -10.30 -2.09
N VAL A 21 5.91 -9.55 -1.62
CA VAL A 21 6.07 -8.15 -1.20
C VAL A 21 7.07 -8.04 -0.02
N ALA A 22 6.97 -8.93 0.96
CA ALA A 22 7.88 -8.91 2.12
C ALA A 22 9.32 -9.25 1.73
N VAL A 23 9.52 -10.26 0.87
CA VAL A 23 10.86 -10.63 0.35
C VAL A 23 11.45 -9.49 -0.46
N GLY A 24 10.66 -8.87 -1.35
CA GLY A 24 11.10 -7.71 -2.15
C GLY A 24 11.47 -6.51 -1.28
N GLY A 25 10.64 -6.19 -0.29
CA GLY A 25 10.89 -5.09 0.64
C GLY A 25 12.14 -5.32 1.50
N PHE A 26 12.32 -6.53 2.02
CA PHE A 26 13.50 -6.87 2.81
C PHE A 26 14.78 -6.90 1.97
N GLY A 27 14.77 -7.62 0.85
CA GLY A 27 15.92 -7.67 -0.05
C GLY A 27 16.31 -6.28 -0.56
N GLY A 28 15.31 -5.47 -0.93
CA GLY A 28 15.51 -4.09 -1.34
C GLY A 28 16.15 -3.22 -0.26
N SER A 29 15.72 -3.34 1.00
CA SER A 29 16.29 -2.54 2.11
C SER A 29 17.73 -2.91 2.42
N ILE A 30 18.11 -4.19 2.36
CA ILE A 30 19.51 -4.62 2.54
C ILE A 30 20.38 -4.10 1.40
N ILE A 31 19.96 -4.30 0.15
CA ILE A 31 20.75 -3.89 -1.02
C ILE A 31 20.88 -2.36 -1.03
N ALA A 32 19.81 -1.62 -0.76
CA ALA A 32 19.86 -0.18 -0.63
C ALA A 32 20.81 0.28 0.49
N GLY A 33 20.82 -0.42 1.64
CA GLY A 33 21.75 -0.16 2.74
C GLY A 33 23.21 -0.35 2.33
N ILE A 34 23.54 -1.47 1.67
CA ILE A 34 24.88 -1.75 1.16
C ILE A 34 25.33 -0.68 0.15
N LEU A 35 24.47 -0.34 -0.81
CA LEU A 35 24.77 0.68 -1.81
C LEU A 35 24.98 2.06 -1.17
N THR A 36 24.23 2.36 -0.10
CA THR A 36 24.40 3.60 0.66
C THR A 36 25.74 3.63 1.37
N ASP A 37 26.16 2.54 2.03
CA ASP A 37 27.45 2.42 2.69
C ASP A 37 28.61 2.51 1.69
N MET A 38 28.40 2.11 0.44
CA MET A 38 29.35 2.26 -0.69
C MET A 38 29.31 3.65 -1.35
N ASN A 39 28.56 4.61 -0.83
CA ASN A 39 28.32 5.94 -1.42
C ASN A 39 27.68 5.93 -2.82
N MET A 40 26.94 4.86 -3.16
CA MET A 40 26.27 4.69 -4.45
C MET A 40 24.77 5.04 -4.35
N LEU A 41 24.41 6.17 -3.74
CA LEU A 41 23.03 6.62 -3.52
C LEU A 41 22.20 6.67 -4.82
N THR A 42 22.77 7.15 -5.91
CA THR A 42 22.09 7.22 -7.21
C THR A 42 21.65 5.85 -7.69
N VAL A 43 22.53 4.83 -7.53
CA VAL A 43 22.21 3.45 -7.90
C VAL A 43 21.12 2.90 -6.99
N ALA A 44 21.18 3.17 -5.68
CA ALA A 44 20.18 2.74 -4.72
C ALA A 44 18.77 3.29 -5.05
N ILE A 45 18.69 4.53 -5.56
CA ILE A 45 17.43 5.17 -5.94
C ILE A 45 16.88 4.60 -7.26
N ILE A 46 17.75 4.32 -8.23
CA ILE A 46 17.33 3.84 -9.57
C ILE A 46 17.05 2.33 -9.59
N MET A 47 17.73 1.57 -8.74
CA MET A 47 17.65 0.11 -8.69
C MET A 47 16.22 -0.46 -8.65
N PRO A 48 15.24 0.10 -7.90
CA PRO A 48 13.86 -0.40 -7.88
C PRO A 48 13.14 -0.30 -9.23
N ALA A 49 13.64 0.51 -10.17
CA ALA A 49 13.05 0.60 -11.52
C ALA A 49 13.23 -0.69 -12.33
N ALA A 50 14.32 -1.43 -12.13
CA ALA A 50 14.60 -2.64 -12.89
C ALA A 50 13.56 -3.76 -12.68
N PRO A 51 13.24 -4.20 -11.44
CA PRO A 51 12.19 -5.18 -11.21
C PRO A 51 10.79 -4.67 -11.61
N LEU A 52 10.54 -3.35 -11.54
CA LEU A 52 9.30 -2.75 -12.02
C LEU A 52 9.15 -2.94 -13.53
N LEU A 53 10.19 -2.65 -14.32
CA LEU A 53 10.19 -2.84 -15.77
C LEU A 53 10.00 -4.31 -16.15
N ILE A 54 10.69 -5.22 -15.46
CA ILE A 54 10.50 -6.66 -15.64
C ILE A 54 9.03 -7.05 -15.35
N GLY A 55 8.46 -6.54 -14.27
CA GLY A 55 7.05 -6.79 -13.91
C GLY A 55 6.08 -6.31 -14.99
N ILE A 56 6.28 -5.11 -15.55
CA ILE A 56 5.46 -4.56 -16.64
C ILE A 56 5.53 -5.45 -17.87
N ILE A 57 6.73 -5.89 -18.27
CA ILE A 57 6.94 -6.78 -19.42
C ILE A 57 6.24 -8.13 -19.19
N LEU A 58 6.43 -8.73 -18.01
CA LEU A 58 5.81 -10.02 -17.68
C LEU A 58 4.28 -9.94 -17.67
N ILE A 59 3.71 -8.85 -17.16
CA ILE A 59 2.25 -8.62 -17.18
C ILE A 59 1.80 -8.46 -18.64
N GLY A 60 2.50 -7.66 -19.45
CA GLY A 60 2.14 -7.44 -20.85
C GLY A 60 2.14 -8.72 -21.70
N ILE A 61 3.05 -9.65 -21.41
CA ILE A 61 3.16 -10.92 -22.15
C ILE A 61 2.15 -11.97 -21.66
N ASN A 62 1.95 -12.07 -20.33
CA ASN A 62 1.19 -13.20 -19.73
C ASN A 62 -0.26 -12.86 -19.42
N MET A 63 -0.64 -11.58 -19.36
CA MET A 63 -2.00 -11.21 -18.99
C MET A 63 -2.92 -11.32 -20.20
N PRO A 64 -3.93 -12.21 -20.18
CA PRO A 64 -4.88 -12.32 -21.28
C PRO A 64 -5.68 -11.03 -21.40
N ASN A 65 -5.77 -10.54 -22.64
CA ASN A 65 -6.51 -9.31 -22.95
C ASN A 65 -8.01 -9.60 -22.82
N GLN A 66 -8.54 -9.49 -21.60
CA GLN A 66 -9.98 -9.66 -21.34
C GLN A 66 -10.71 -8.42 -21.84
N LYS A 67 -11.34 -8.54 -23.02
CA LYS A 67 -12.30 -7.54 -23.48
C LYS A 67 -13.47 -7.54 -22.49
N ARG A 68 -13.57 -6.50 -21.70
CA ARG A 68 -14.72 -6.29 -20.82
C ARG A 68 -15.94 -6.01 -21.71
N GLU A 69 -16.93 -6.87 -21.68
CA GLU A 69 -18.20 -6.62 -22.35
C GLU A 69 -18.95 -5.55 -21.55
N GLY A 70 -19.13 -4.35 -22.18
CA GLY A 70 -19.88 -3.23 -21.63
C GLY A 70 -19.12 -1.89 -21.70
N LYS A 71 -19.87 -0.80 -21.77
CA LYS A 71 -19.31 0.55 -21.66
C LYS A 71 -18.88 0.80 -20.22
N VAL A 72 -17.57 0.91 -19.99
CA VAL A 72 -17.05 1.37 -18.69
C VAL A 72 -17.33 2.85 -18.57
N THR A 73 -18.19 3.24 -17.63
CA THR A 73 -18.37 4.64 -17.25
C THR A 73 -17.30 5.00 -16.23
N ILE A 74 -16.36 5.84 -16.64
CA ILE A 74 -15.31 6.33 -15.74
C ILE A 74 -15.90 7.51 -14.97
N ASP A 75 -15.92 7.45 -13.65
CA ASP A 75 -16.32 8.56 -12.78
C ASP A 75 -15.20 9.60 -12.70
N VAL A 76 -15.04 10.38 -13.77
CA VAL A 76 -14.03 11.45 -13.84
C VAL A 76 -14.20 12.48 -12.71
N PRO A 77 -15.42 12.96 -12.38
CA PRO A 77 -15.60 13.86 -11.25
C PRO A 77 -15.14 13.28 -9.91
N GLY A 78 -15.44 12.00 -9.64
CA GLY A 78 -14.98 11.30 -8.43
C GLY A 78 -13.47 11.17 -8.37
N ILE A 79 -12.82 10.84 -9.51
CA ILE A 79 -11.35 10.79 -9.60
C ILE A 79 -10.74 12.15 -9.26
N ILE A 80 -11.23 13.23 -9.88
CA ILE A 80 -10.70 14.58 -9.62
C ILE A 80 -10.88 14.96 -8.15
N ALA A 81 -12.07 14.75 -7.60
CA ALA A 81 -12.35 15.06 -6.20
C ALA A 81 -11.45 14.27 -5.25
N LEU A 82 -11.21 12.98 -5.53
CA LEU A 82 -10.30 12.12 -4.76
C LEU A 82 -8.85 12.65 -4.83
N VAL A 83 -8.36 12.94 -6.04
CA VAL A 83 -6.99 13.45 -6.23
C VAL A 83 -6.80 14.78 -5.50
N VAL A 84 -7.74 15.72 -5.65
CA VAL A 84 -7.67 17.03 -4.96
C VAL A 84 -7.69 16.83 -3.44
N THR A 85 -8.56 15.97 -2.92
CA THR A 85 -8.63 15.66 -1.49
C THR A 85 -7.29 15.15 -0.97
N LEU A 86 -6.75 14.11 -1.63
CA LEU A 86 -5.49 13.49 -1.20
C LEU A 86 -4.32 14.47 -1.32
N CYS A 87 -4.18 15.15 -2.46
CA CYS A 87 -3.09 16.11 -2.66
C CYS A 87 -3.17 17.24 -1.64
N ALA A 88 -4.32 17.84 -1.42
CA ALA A 88 -4.48 18.96 -0.49
C ALA A 88 -4.14 18.57 0.95
N ILE A 89 -4.63 17.42 1.42
CA ILE A 89 -4.35 16.94 2.78
C ILE A 89 -2.88 16.49 2.92
N LEU A 90 -2.39 15.66 1.99
CA LEU A 90 -1.03 15.10 2.10
C LEU A 90 0.05 16.17 1.94
N LEU A 91 -0.11 17.13 1.03
CA LEU A 91 0.84 18.24 0.89
C LEU A 91 0.82 19.14 2.13
N SER A 92 -0.35 19.42 2.71
CA SER A 92 -0.46 20.20 3.94
C SER A 92 0.21 19.50 5.12
N LEU A 93 0.04 18.17 5.26
CA LEU A 93 0.73 17.37 6.27
C LEU A 93 2.24 17.33 6.05
N ASN A 94 2.69 17.19 4.80
CA ASN A 94 4.11 17.09 4.46
C ASN A 94 4.83 18.42 4.72
N PHE A 95 4.27 19.52 4.27
CA PHE A 95 4.90 20.85 4.38
C PHE A 95 4.59 21.57 5.70
N GLY A 96 3.62 21.09 6.49
CA GLY A 96 3.24 21.71 7.75
C GLY A 96 4.39 21.86 8.75
N SER A 97 5.28 20.89 8.81
CA SER A 97 6.47 20.93 9.69
C SER A 97 7.54 21.91 9.23
N SER A 98 7.69 22.14 7.92
CA SER A 98 8.72 23.02 7.34
C SER A 98 8.26 24.47 7.18
N ILE A 99 6.99 24.69 6.81
CA ILE A 99 6.42 26.02 6.58
C ILE A 99 5.79 26.59 7.87
N GLY A 100 5.36 25.70 8.77
CA GLY A 100 4.63 26.03 10.00
C GLY A 100 3.13 25.71 9.88
N TRP A 101 2.60 25.02 10.89
CA TRP A 101 1.20 24.58 10.93
C TRP A 101 0.17 25.71 10.92
N GLY A 102 0.57 26.90 11.40
CA GLY A 102 -0.27 28.13 11.40
C GLY A 102 -0.18 28.93 10.10
N HIS A 103 0.62 28.51 9.13
CA HIS A 103 0.76 29.28 7.89
C HIS A 103 -0.51 29.23 7.05
N PRO A 104 -0.96 30.36 6.47
CA PRO A 104 -2.23 30.42 5.71
C PRO A 104 -2.34 29.40 4.59
N THR A 105 -1.23 29.08 3.90
CA THR A 105 -1.22 28.08 2.82
C THR A 105 -1.53 26.68 3.35
N ILE A 106 -1.00 26.32 4.54
CA ILE A 106 -1.27 25.01 5.15
C ILE A 106 -2.71 24.91 5.60
N ILE A 107 -3.23 25.95 6.23
CA ILE A 107 -4.64 26.01 6.65
C ILE A 107 -5.56 25.95 5.42
N ALA A 108 -5.26 26.72 4.37
CA ALA A 108 -6.03 26.69 3.12
C ALA A 108 -6.01 25.30 2.46
N GLY A 109 -4.88 24.59 2.50
CA GLY A 109 -4.76 23.22 2.01
C GLY A 109 -5.65 22.25 2.78
N PHE A 110 -5.70 22.32 4.11
CA PHE A 110 -6.62 21.49 4.91
C PHE A 110 -8.09 21.83 4.63
N VAL A 111 -8.43 23.12 4.54
CA VAL A 111 -9.80 23.54 4.21
C VAL A 111 -10.20 23.02 2.82
N LEU A 112 -9.33 23.18 1.81
CA LEU A 112 -9.55 22.65 0.47
C LEU A 112 -9.74 21.12 0.50
N GLY A 113 -8.90 20.41 1.24
CA GLY A 113 -9.00 18.95 1.40
C GLY A 113 -10.32 18.51 2.01
N ILE A 114 -10.80 19.19 3.05
CA ILE A 114 -12.09 18.91 3.69
C ILE A 114 -13.26 19.20 2.75
N VAL A 115 -13.23 20.32 2.04
CA VAL A 115 -14.26 20.68 1.07
C VAL A 115 -14.29 19.68 -0.08
N ALA A 116 -13.13 19.32 -0.63
CA ALA A 116 -13.01 18.32 -1.69
C ALA A 116 -13.47 16.93 -1.22
N PHE A 117 -13.18 16.54 0.01
CA PHE A 117 -13.66 15.28 0.60
C PHE A 117 -15.18 15.25 0.73
N TYR A 118 -15.78 16.35 1.15
CA TYR A 118 -17.23 16.46 1.20
C TYR A 118 -17.86 16.38 -0.20
N ALA A 119 -17.25 17.06 -1.19
CA ALA A 119 -17.67 16.98 -2.58
C ALA A 119 -17.54 15.54 -3.12
N LEU A 120 -16.43 14.82 -2.80
CA LEU A 120 -16.23 13.42 -3.15
C LEU A 120 -17.39 12.55 -2.64
N ILE A 121 -17.74 12.67 -1.35
CA ILE A 121 -18.86 11.90 -0.77
C ILE A 121 -20.16 12.15 -1.52
N LYS A 122 -20.43 13.42 -1.88
CA LYS A 122 -21.64 13.77 -2.65
C LYS A 122 -21.65 13.21 -4.07
N ILE A 123 -20.50 13.23 -4.75
CA ILE A 123 -20.34 12.69 -6.11
C ILE A 123 -20.53 11.19 -6.06
N GLU A 124 -19.78 10.47 -5.18
CA GLU A 124 -19.84 9.03 -5.02
C GLU A 124 -21.25 8.52 -4.64
N SER A 125 -22.00 9.31 -3.83
CA SER A 125 -23.37 8.94 -3.45
C SER A 125 -24.37 8.95 -4.62
N LYS A 126 -24.04 9.65 -5.72
CA LYS A 126 -24.90 9.80 -6.90
C LYS A 126 -24.33 9.07 -8.13
N ALA A 127 -23.09 8.60 -8.08
CA ALA A 127 -22.46 7.92 -9.19
C ALA A 127 -23.13 6.56 -9.46
N LYS A 128 -23.32 6.23 -10.75
CA LYS A 128 -23.86 4.92 -11.17
C LYS A 128 -22.84 3.79 -10.90
N GLU A 129 -21.56 4.07 -11.10
CA GLU A 129 -20.46 3.18 -10.80
C GLU A 129 -19.46 3.93 -9.89
N PRO A 130 -19.73 4.01 -8.57
CA PRO A 130 -18.88 4.75 -7.65
C PRO A 130 -17.51 4.08 -7.50
N LEU A 131 -16.45 4.88 -7.39
CA LEU A 131 -15.09 4.40 -7.09
C LEU A 131 -15.03 3.75 -5.70
N ILE A 132 -15.75 4.34 -4.75
CA ILE A 132 -15.83 3.87 -3.37
C ILE A 132 -17.29 3.63 -3.01
N PRO A 133 -17.76 2.36 -3.05
CA PRO A 133 -19.15 2.06 -2.67
C PRO A 133 -19.41 2.42 -1.21
N LEU A 134 -20.07 3.56 -0.97
CA LEU A 134 -20.34 4.07 0.39
C LEU A 134 -21.19 3.11 1.24
N THR A 135 -21.90 2.19 0.60
CA THR A 135 -22.67 1.13 1.25
C THR A 135 -21.80 0.18 2.10
N LEU A 136 -20.51 0.02 1.75
CA LEU A 136 -19.57 -0.79 2.52
C LEU A 136 -19.34 -0.24 3.93
N PHE A 137 -19.37 1.08 4.09
CA PHE A 137 -19.22 1.75 5.38
C PHE A 137 -20.44 1.60 6.31
N LYS A 138 -21.56 1.05 5.83
CA LYS A 138 -22.69 0.67 6.69
C LYS A 138 -22.45 -0.66 7.42
N ASN A 139 -21.53 -1.48 6.92
CA ASN A 139 -21.18 -2.76 7.52
C ASN A 139 -20.14 -2.56 8.63
N LYS A 140 -20.51 -2.82 9.88
CA LYS A 140 -19.63 -2.69 11.06
C LYS A 140 -18.36 -3.55 10.94
N ASN A 141 -18.48 -4.76 10.42
CA ASN A 141 -17.33 -5.66 10.24
C ASN A 141 -16.33 -5.08 9.23
N TYR A 142 -16.82 -4.44 8.18
CA TYR A 142 -15.98 -3.76 7.19
C TYR A 142 -15.21 -2.60 7.82
N ILE A 143 -15.88 -1.76 8.62
CA ILE A 143 -15.24 -0.63 9.33
C ILE A 143 -14.16 -1.13 10.29
N VAL A 144 -14.46 -2.18 11.07
CA VAL A 144 -13.48 -2.77 12.00
C VAL A 144 -12.26 -3.31 11.25
N LEU A 145 -12.46 -4.05 10.15
CA LEU A 145 -11.36 -4.55 9.32
C LEU A 145 -10.54 -3.40 8.72
N LEU A 146 -11.20 -2.33 8.26
CA LEU A 146 -10.54 -1.14 7.74
C LEU A 146 -9.68 -0.45 8.81
N ALA A 147 -10.21 -0.29 10.02
CA ALA A 147 -9.50 0.31 11.14
C ALA A 147 -8.29 -0.53 11.58
N VAL A 148 -8.44 -1.84 11.66
CA VAL A 148 -7.34 -2.78 11.96
C VAL A 148 -6.28 -2.72 10.86
N GLY A 149 -6.70 -2.72 9.58
CA GLY A 149 -5.81 -2.58 8.43
C GLY A 149 -5.04 -1.26 8.48
N PHE A 150 -5.73 -0.15 8.73
CA PHE A 150 -5.10 1.17 8.89
C PHE A 150 -4.05 1.18 9.99
N ALA A 151 -4.40 0.70 11.18
CA ALA A 151 -3.47 0.64 12.31
C ALA A 151 -2.24 -0.23 12.02
N ALA A 152 -2.45 -1.39 11.39
CA ALA A 152 -1.38 -2.29 11.00
C ALA A 152 -0.43 -1.65 9.97
N TYR A 153 -0.97 -1.02 8.93
CA TYR A 153 -0.17 -0.31 7.92
C TYR A 153 0.54 0.92 8.49
N PHE A 154 -0.13 1.66 9.35
CA PHE A 154 0.48 2.80 10.04
C PHE A 154 1.70 2.37 10.86
N TYR A 155 1.53 1.34 11.71
CA TYR A 155 2.63 0.76 12.47
C TYR A 155 3.76 0.24 11.56
N GLN A 156 3.40 -0.49 10.51
CA GLN A 156 4.38 -1.07 9.60
C GLN A 156 5.22 0.01 8.90
N ASN A 157 4.59 1.07 8.39
CA ASN A 157 5.30 2.16 7.73
C ASN A 157 6.14 2.98 8.71
N ALA A 158 5.62 3.26 9.90
CA ALA A 158 6.39 3.93 10.94
C ALA A 158 7.67 3.14 11.28
N MET A 159 7.58 1.84 11.49
CA MET A 159 8.74 0.98 11.76
C MET A 159 9.69 0.88 10.56
N ASN A 160 9.19 0.87 9.33
CA ASN A 160 10.03 0.84 8.14
C ASN A 160 10.92 2.09 8.01
N VAL A 161 10.40 3.24 8.41
CA VAL A 161 11.11 4.52 8.29
C VAL A 161 11.94 4.80 9.54
N TYR A 162 11.33 4.75 10.72
CA TYR A 162 11.98 5.25 11.95
C TYR A 162 12.94 4.26 12.57
N ALA A 163 12.77 2.94 12.40
CA ALA A 163 13.70 1.98 12.99
C ALA A 163 15.10 2.07 12.35
N PRO A 164 15.26 2.11 11.00
CA PRO A 164 16.58 2.35 10.40
C PRO A 164 17.17 3.70 10.75
N ILE A 165 16.37 4.78 10.74
CA ILE A 165 16.84 6.13 11.10
C ILE A 165 17.37 6.14 12.53
N GLY A 166 16.64 5.56 13.49
CA GLY A 166 17.08 5.46 14.88
C GLY A 166 18.38 4.67 15.02
N ALA A 167 18.53 3.57 14.28
CA ALA A 167 19.76 2.78 14.29
C ALA A 167 20.96 3.58 13.75
N MET A 168 20.77 4.36 12.69
CA MET A 168 21.85 5.15 12.10
C MET A 168 22.16 6.40 12.94
N GLN A 169 21.16 7.17 13.33
CA GLN A 169 21.35 8.48 13.97
C GLN A 169 21.60 8.39 15.47
N VAL A 170 20.96 7.44 16.16
CA VAL A 170 21.08 7.31 17.63
C VAL A 170 22.13 6.28 18.01
N MET A 171 22.18 5.15 17.31
CA MET A 171 23.09 4.05 17.65
C MET A 171 24.38 4.05 16.83
N GLY A 172 24.55 4.97 15.87
CA GLY A 172 25.74 5.09 15.02
C GLY A 172 26.03 3.87 14.16
N LYS A 173 24.99 3.08 13.82
CA LYS A 173 25.16 1.87 12.99
C LYS A 173 25.22 2.21 11.50
N SER A 174 25.86 1.36 10.70
CA SER A 174 25.88 1.52 9.25
C SER A 174 24.50 1.30 8.63
N ALA A 175 24.27 1.80 7.40
CA ALA A 175 23.00 1.68 6.71
C ALA A 175 22.64 0.22 6.42
N SER A 176 23.63 -0.64 6.13
CA SER A 176 23.42 -2.08 5.93
C SER A 176 22.95 -2.78 7.22
N ILE A 177 23.53 -2.45 8.38
CA ILE A 177 23.08 -2.96 9.67
C ILE A 177 21.67 -2.47 9.98
N ALA A 178 21.39 -1.18 9.77
CA ALA A 178 20.08 -0.59 9.99
C ALA A 178 18.98 -1.28 9.14
N GLY A 179 19.27 -1.61 7.88
CA GLY A 179 18.41 -2.38 7.01
C GLY A 179 18.16 -3.81 7.52
N SER A 180 19.22 -4.48 8.00
CA SER A 180 19.14 -5.86 8.51
C SER A 180 18.36 -5.99 9.82
N LEU A 181 18.25 -4.94 10.63
CA LEU A 181 17.43 -4.95 11.85
C LEU A 181 15.95 -5.26 11.61
N GLN A 182 15.49 -5.09 10.38
CA GLN A 182 14.11 -5.43 9.99
C GLN A 182 13.92 -6.93 9.71
N MET A 183 14.99 -7.72 9.67
CA MET A 183 14.98 -9.13 9.30
C MET A 183 13.98 -9.98 10.12
N PRO A 184 13.99 -9.94 11.47
CA PRO A 184 13.07 -10.78 12.26
C PRO A 184 11.60 -10.49 11.96
N ARG A 185 11.25 -9.21 11.82
CA ARG A 185 9.89 -8.79 11.49
C ARG A 185 9.50 -9.27 10.09
N THR A 186 10.39 -9.14 9.12
CA THR A 186 10.12 -9.51 7.73
C THR A 186 9.92 -11.03 7.61
N LEU A 187 10.72 -11.83 8.31
CA LEU A 187 10.53 -13.28 8.36
C LEU A 187 9.12 -13.65 8.87
N LEU A 188 8.65 -13.00 9.93
CA LEU A 188 7.28 -13.19 10.42
C LEU A 188 6.24 -12.73 9.41
N THR A 189 6.46 -11.63 8.72
CA THR A 189 5.56 -11.11 7.67
C THR A 189 5.46 -12.04 6.46
N ILE A 190 6.49 -12.84 6.18
CA ILE A 190 6.48 -13.86 5.14
C ILE A 190 5.76 -15.13 5.61
N ILE A 191 6.12 -15.63 6.79
CA ILE A 191 5.68 -16.92 7.29
C ILE A 191 4.21 -16.90 7.73
N VAL A 192 3.83 -15.88 8.51
CA VAL A 192 2.49 -15.80 9.11
C VAL A 192 1.36 -15.74 8.07
N PRO A 193 1.40 -14.92 7.01
CA PRO A 193 0.36 -14.91 5.98
C PRO A 193 0.23 -16.21 5.21
N ILE A 194 1.35 -16.91 4.96
CA ILE A 194 1.33 -18.21 4.27
C ILE A 194 0.61 -19.24 5.15
N ILE A 195 0.95 -19.33 6.43
CA ILE A 195 0.31 -20.25 7.37
C ILE A 195 -1.17 -19.87 7.54
N ALA A 196 -1.47 -18.60 7.79
CA ALA A 196 -2.84 -18.12 7.96
C ALA A 196 -3.68 -18.36 6.70
N GLY A 197 -3.14 -18.07 5.50
CA GLY A 197 -3.82 -18.28 4.24
C GLY A 197 -4.16 -19.76 3.98
N THR A 198 -3.22 -20.67 4.28
CA THR A 198 -3.46 -22.11 4.14
C THR A 198 -4.48 -22.63 5.17
N TRP A 199 -4.42 -22.12 6.41
CA TRP A 199 -5.33 -22.53 7.48
C TRP A 199 -6.77 -22.05 7.23
N VAL A 200 -6.94 -20.79 6.83
CA VAL A 200 -8.24 -20.21 6.45
C VAL A 200 -8.80 -20.94 5.23
N GLY A 201 -7.99 -21.23 4.21
CA GLY A 201 -8.40 -21.97 3.03
C GLY A 201 -8.96 -23.37 3.35
N LYS A 202 -8.30 -24.10 4.27
CA LYS A 202 -8.79 -25.41 4.76
C LYS A 202 -10.11 -25.30 5.51
N LYS A 203 -10.24 -24.30 6.40
CA LYS A 203 -11.46 -24.12 7.20
C LYS A 203 -12.65 -23.73 6.32
N THR A 204 -12.46 -22.86 5.35
CA THR A 204 -13.51 -22.44 4.42
C THR A 204 -13.97 -23.60 3.55
N SER A 205 -13.07 -24.48 3.13
CA SER A 205 -13.42 -25.71 2.38
C SER A 205 -14.33 -26.66 3.16
N ASN A 206 -14.22 -26.69 4.48
CA ASN A 206 -15.04 -27.56 5.35
C ASN A 206 -16.39 -26.96 5.71
N MET A 207 -16.60 -25.65 5.56
CA MET A 207 -17.90 -25.01 5.84
C MET A 207 -18.88 -25.10 4.67
N TRP A 208 -18.43 -25.53 3.50
CA TRP A 208 -19.25 -25.67 2.28
C TRP A 208 -19.42 -27.13 1.83
N LYS A 209 -19.05 -28.08 2.67
CA LYS A 209 -19.45 -29.50 2.59
C LYS A 209 -20.60 -29.79 3.57
#